data_62c1e6a2384710c3aadbaf0b60f62162
#
_entry.id   62c1e6a2384710c3aadbaf0b60f62162
#
_cell.length_a   1.000
_cell.length_b   1.000
_cell.length_c   1.000
_cell.angle_alpha   90.00
_cell.angle_beta   90.00
_cell.angle_gamma   90.00
#
_symmetry.space_group_name_H-M   'P 1'
#
loop_
_entity.id
_entity.type
_entity.pdbx_description
1 polymer ?
#
loop_
_entity_poly.entity_id
_entity_poly.type
_entity_poly.pdbx_seq_one_letter_code
_entity_poly.pdbx_strand_id
1 'polypeptide(L)'
;HFDTFYSARYLTTLHLRQLHDLLAGIPYEHIIILANTDHYGGGGIYNSYTLTTARHAAFRPVVVHEFGHSFAGLADEYYYDDQYVEYYYPHIEPWEHNITTMKDFSAKWEDMLPKENAQKRTGKKKRAQQEISPLDTETIGVYEGAGYQSKGVYRSTPNCRMKTNEAAAFCPVCRRSIQRLVQFYTEAGH
;
A
#
# COMPACT_ATOMS: atom_id res chain seq x y z
N HIS A 1 17.21 8.48 -11.99
CA HIS A 1 17.76 9.26 -10.89
C HIS A 1 17.45 8.57 -9.58
N PHE A 2 18.50 8.01 -8.97
CA PHE A 2 18.47 7.42 -7.63
C PHE A 2 18.66 8.50 -6.56
N ASP A 3 18.67 8.11 -5.31
CA ASP A 3 18.90 8.97 -4.14
C ASP A 3 17.87 10.12 -4.00
N THR A 4 16.67 9.93 -4.53
CA THR A 4 15.59 10.90 -4.33
C THR A 4 15.16 10.88 -2.86
N PHE A 5 14.86 12.03 -2.30
CA PHE A 5 14.52 12.19 -0.87
C PHE A 5 15.60 11.68 0.10
N TYR A 6 16.88 11.79 -0.31
CA TYR A 6 18.05 11.33 0.49
C TYR A 6 18.03 9.83 0.84
N SER A 7 17.35 9.03 0.05
CA SER A 7 17.29 7.58 0.21
C SER A 7 17.74 6.89 -1.07
N ALA A 8 18.80 6.08 -0.98
CA ALA A 8 19.40 5.38 -2.10
C ALA A 8 18.42 4.50 -2.91
N ARG A 9 17.40 3.98 -2.25
CA ARG A 9 16.39 3.10 -2.87
C ARG A 9 15.30 3.84 -3.65
N TYR A 10 15.11 5.14 -3.42
CA TYR A 10 14.09 5.90 -4.15
C TYR A 10 14.58 6.29 -5.53
N LEU A 11 13.80 5.87 -6.52
CA LEU A 11 14.08 6.09 -7.93
C LEU A 11 12.96 6.92 -8.56
N THR A 12 13.31 8.10 -9.08
CA THR A 12 12.35 8.98 -9.75
C THR A 12 12.90 9.52 -11.07
N THR A 13 12.06 10.16 -11.87
CA THR A 13 12.47 10.93 -13.04
C THR A 13 12.12 12.41 -12.90
N LEU A 14 13.01 13.29 -13.32
CA LEU A 14 12.76 14.73 -13.45
C LEU A 14 12.27 15.11 -14.85
N HIS A 15 12.24 14.15 -15.78
CA HIS A 15 11.92 14.36 -17.18
C HIS A 15 10.43 14.12 -17.49
N LEU A 16 9.52 14.56 -16.61
CA LEU A 16 8.06 14.32 -16.75
C LEU A 16 7.51 14.88 -18.05
N ARG A 17 7.91 16.11 -18.43
CA ARG A 17 7.46 16.70 -19.67
C ARG A 17 7.85 15.85 -20.88
N GLN A 18 9.13 15.42 -20.95
CA GLN A 18 9.59 14.58 -22.05
C GLN A 18 8.86 13.23 -22.08
N LEU A 19 8.58 12.64 -20.91
CA LEU A 19 7.80 11.42 -20.81
C LEU A 19 6.39 11.59 -21.40
N HIS A 20 5.69 12.64 -21.02
CA HIS A 20 4.36 12.91 -21.55
C HIS A 20 4.37 13.31 -23.03
N ASP A 21 5.38 14.05 -23.49
CA ASP A 21 5.54 14.38 -24.90
C ASP A 21 5.75 13.11 -25.76
N LEU A 22 6.50 12.13 -25.26
CA LEU A 22 6.71 10.83 -25.94
C LEU A 22 5.43 9.97 -25.98
N LEU A 23 4.55 10.13 -25.03
CA LEU A 23 3.29 9.38 -24.91
C LEU A 23 2.11 10.14 -25.52
N ALA A 24 2.33 11.34 -26.06
CA ALA A 24 1.28 12.15 -26.68
C ALA A 24 0.57 11.36 -27.80
N GLY A 25 -0.76 11.25 -27.71
CA GLY A 25 -1.57 10.50 -28.67
C GLY A 25 -1.65 8.98 -28.41
N ILE A 26 -1.01 8.45 -27.37
CA ILE A 26 -1.17 7.08 -26.94
C ILE A 26 -2.15 7.07 -25.76
N PRO A 27 -3.31 6.41 -25.87
CA PRO A 27 -4.21 6.28 -24.71
C PRO A 27 -3.58 5.36 -23.65
N TYR A 28 -3.52 5.82 -22.41
CA TYR A 28 -3.03 5.03 -21.27
C TYR A 28 -3.70 5.46 -19.97
N GLU A 29 -3.90 4.52 -19.06
CA GLU A 29 -4.38 4.78 -17.69
C GLU A 29 -3.23 4.83 -16.68
N HIS A 30 -2.10 4.20 -17.01
CA HIS A 30 -0.95 4.14 -16.11
C HIS A 30 0.37 3.97 -16.87
N ILE A 31 1.45 4.53 -16.34
CA ILE A 31 2.79 4.45 -16.93
C ILE A 31 3.68 3.61 -16.03
N ILE A 32 4.33 2.59 -16.60
CA ILE A 32 5.35 1.79 -15.92
C ILE A 32 6.69 1.99 -16.65
N ILE A 33 7.68 2.54 -15.93
CA ILE A 33 9.02 2.81 -16.44
C ILE A 33 9.98 1.75 -15.89
N LEU A 34 10.64 1.01 -16.78
CA LEU A 34 11.60 -0.02 -16.43
C LEU A 34 13.02 0.47 -16.73
N ALA A 35 13.77 0.82 -15.69
CA ALA A 35 15.16 1.21 -15.82
C ALA A 35 16.06 -0.02 -16.03
N ASN A 36 16.84 -0.03 -17.11
CA ASN A 36 17.74 -1.14 -17.46
C ASN A 36 19.01 -1.15 -16.61
N THR A 37 18.87 -1.43 -15.33
CA THR A 37 19.97 -1.53 -14.37
C THR A 37 19.67 -2.62 -13.34
N ASP A 38 20.72 -3.11 -12.67
CA ASP A 38 20.68 -4.06 -11.56
C ASP A 38 20.78 -3.38 -10.19
N HIS A 39 20.95 -2.06 -10.14
CA HIS A 39 20.92 -1.31 -8.89
C HIS A 39 19.52 -1.32 -8.27
N TYR A 40 19.41 -1.67 -6.98
CA TYR A 40 18.12 -1.72 -6.28
C TYR A 40 17.46 -0.35 -6.23
N GLY A 41 16.18 -0.27 -6.59
CA GLY A 41 15.39 0.94 -6.44
C GLY A 41 14.01 0.87 -7.09
N GLY A 42 13.13 1.68 -6.55
CA GLY A 42 11.77 1.86 -7.04
C GLY A 42 11.21 3.22 -6.61
N GLY A 43 10.12 3.61 -7.22
CA GLY A 43 9.36 4.80 -6.87
C GLY A 43 7.99 4.78 -7.53
N GLY A 44 6.94 4.84 -6.73
CA GLY A 44 5.56 4.95 -7.16
C GLY A 44 5.03 6.36 -6.92
N ILE A 45 4.86 7.14 -7.97
CA ILE A 45 4.33 8.49 -7.86
C ILE A 45 2.83 8.47 -8.18
N TYR A 46 2.02 8.72 -7.16
CA TYR A 46 0.57 8.64 -7.28
C TYR A 46 0.02 9.43 -8.46
N ASN A 47 -0.86 8.79 -9.20
CA ASN A 47 -1.51 9.33 -10.40
C ASN A 47 -0.51 9.82 -11.47
N SER A 48 0.71 9.25 -11.50
CA SER A 48 1.74 9.63 -12.47
C SER A 48 2.42 8.41 -13.07
N TYR A 49 3.29 7.73 -12.33
CA TYR A 49 4.01 6.56 -12.87
C TYR A 49 4.50 5.61 -11.79
N THR A 50 4.75 4.37 -12.17
CA THR A 50 5.61 3.40 -11.48
C THR A 50 6.98 3.42 -12.14
N LEU A 51 8.06 3.57 -11.38
CA LEU A 51 9.43 3.46 -11.89
C LEU A 51 10.19 2.43 -11.05
N THR A 52 10.83 1.47 -11.71
CA THR A 52 11.61 0.42 -11.04
C THR A 52 12.76 -0.06 -11.90
N THR A 53 13.70 -0.80 -11.29
CA THR A 53 14.87 -1.36 -11.98
C THR A 53 14.55 -2.77 -12.48
N ALA A 54 14.81 -3.04 -13.77
CA ALA A 54 14.35 -4.26 -14.43
C ALA A 54 15.23 -5.49 -14.15
N ARG A 55 16.51 -5.31 -13.77
CA ARG A 55 17.47 -6.44 -13.66
C ARG A 55 17.83 -6.81 -12.21
N HIS A 56 17.34 -6.08 -11.22
CA HIS A 56 17.57 -6.44 -9.83
C HIS A 56 16.74 -7.69 -9.44
N ALA A 57 17.29 -8.55 -8.57
CA ALA A 57 16.63 -9.79 -8.15
C ALA A 57 15.24 -9.55 -7.50
N ALA A 58 15.06 -8.43 -6.80
CA ALA A 58 13.79 -8.02 -6.20
C ALA A 58 12.85 -7.26 -7.15
N PHE A 59 13.09 -7.25 -8.47
CA PHE A 59 12.27 -6.52 -9.44
C PHE A 59 10.77 -6.80 -9.29
N ARG A 60 10.38 -8.09 -9.25
CA ARG A 60 8.96 -8.49 -9.22
C ARG A 60 8.20 -7.95 -8.00
N PRO A 61 8.67 -8.15 -6.75
CA PRO A 61 7.98 -7.58 -5.60
C PRO A 61 7.99 -6.05 -5.60
N VAL A 62 9.08 -5.41 -6.01
CA VAL A 62 9.21 -3.95 -6.01
C VAL A 62 8.27 -3.30 -7.03
N VAL A 63 8.19 -3.78 -8.28
CA VAL A 63 7.27 -3.18 -9.26
C VAL A 63 5.81 -3.25 -8.82
N VAL A 64 5.42 -4.35 -8.15
CA VAL A 64 4.05 -4.52 -7.63
C VAL A 64 3.79 -3.58 -6.45
N HIS A 65 4.77 -3.43 -5.55
CA HIS A 65 4.69 -2.48 -4.44
C HIS A 65 4.54 -1.03 -4.94
N GLU A 66 5.42 -0.59 -5.83
CA GLU A 66 5.40 0.77 -6.40
C GLU A 66 4.13 1.04 -7.23
N PHE A 67 3.59 0.00 -7.89
CA PHE A 67 2.29 0.09 -8.55
C PHE A 67 1.16 0.33 -7.53
N GLY A 68 1.23 -0.25 -6.35
CA GLY A 68 0.29 0.03 -5.25
C GLY A 68 0.23 1.51 -4.89
N HIS A 69 1.38 2.17 -4.79
CA HIS A 69 1.45 3.62 -4.56
C HIS A 69 0.92 4.41 -5.76
N SER A 70 1.50 4.18 -6.92
CA SER A 70 1.31 5.04 -8.09
C SER A 70 -0.08 4.92 -8.72
N PHE A 71 -0.65 3.71 -8.77
CA PHE A 71 -1.97 3.46 -9.35
C PHE A 71 -3.10 3.64 -8.33
N ALA A 72 -2.99 3.00 -7.17
CA ALA A 72 -4.09 2.92 -6.21
C ALA A 72 -3.94 3.85 -5.00
N GLY A 73 -2.89 4.66 -4.92
CA GLY A 73 -2.64 5.58 -3.81
C GLY A 73 -2.54 4.89 -2.46
N LEU A 74 -1.96 3.69 -2.43
CA LEU A 74 -1.77 2.97 -1.18
C LEU A 74 -0.57 3.52 -0.42
N ALA A 75 -0.68 3.62 0.90
CA ALA A 75 0.43 3.97 1.77
C ALA A 75 1.35 2.77 2.04
N ASP A 76 2.58 3.06 2.46
CA ASP A 76 3.45 2.06 3.07
C ASP A 76 2.86 1.53 4.37
N GLU A 77 2.85 0.21 4.56
CA GLU A 77 2.36 -0.44 5.77
C GLU A 77 3.51 -0.84 6.72
N TYR A 78 4.76 -0.56 6.35
CA TYR A 78 5.90 -0.73 7.27
C TYR A 78 6.09 0.48 8.17
N TYR A 79 6.82 0.27 9.26
CA TYR A 79 7.10 1.28 10.28
C TYR A 79 8.48 1.05 10.89
N TYR A 80 8.96 2.05 11.60
CA TYR A 80 10.22 2.04 12.34
C TYR A 80 9.96 2.45 13.79
N ASP A 81 10.57 1.75 14.74
CA ASP A 81 10.39 2.04 16.17
C ASP A 81 11.09 3.32 16.61
N ASP A 82 12.10 3.76 15.86
CA ASP A 82 12.90 4.97 16.09
C ASP A 82 12.48 6.16 15.23
N GLN A 83 11.29 6.10 14.62
CA GLN A 83 10.79 7.20 13.78
C GLN A 83 10.35 8.39 14.64
N TYR A 84 11.02 9.52 14.50
CA TYR A 84 10.73 10.75 15.24
C TYR A 84 9.86 11.75 14.47
N VAL A 85 9.63 11.54 13.19
CA VAL A 85 8.80 12.40 12.35
C VAL A 85 7.39 11.84 12.27
N GLU A 86 6.39 12.63 12.64
CA GLU A 86 4.99 12.29 12.42
C GLU A 86 4.60 12.66 10.99
N TYR A 87 4.29 11.65 10.18
CA TYR A 87 3.72 11.83 8.84
C TYR A 87 2.20 11.86 8.88
N TYR A 88 1.59 11.20 9.86
CA TYR A 88 0.14 11.09 10.06
C TYR A 88 -0.24 11.57 11.44
N TYR A 89 -1.18 12.49 11.50
CA TYR A 89 -1.61 13.09 12.76
C TYR A 89 -2.85 12.39 13.32
N PRO A 90 -2.95 12.15 14.63
CA PRO A 90 -4.00 11.33 15.25
C PRO A 90 -5.41 11.91 15.12
N HIS A 91 -5.56 13.18 14.75
CA HIS A 91 -6.83 13.87 14.57
C HIS A 91 -7.25 14.01 13.10
N ILE A 92 -6.43 13.51 12.17
CA ILE A 92 -6.69 13.54 10.73
C ILE A 92 -6.71 12.09 10.22
N GLU A 93 -7.79 11.71 9.54
CA GLU A 93 -7.83 10.43 8.84
C GLU A 93 -6.98 10.50 7.56
N PRO A 94 -6.04 9.55 7.33
CA PRO A 94 -5.29 9.47 6.08
C PRO A 94 -6.23 9.33 4.88
N TRP A 95 -5.86 9.91 3.75
CA TRP A 95 -6.62 9.71 2.51
C TRP A 95 -6.39 8.32 1.89
N GLU A 96 -5.27 7.69 2.18
CA GLU A 96 -4.91 6.36 1.70
C GLU A 96 -5.84 5.29 2.31
N HIS A 97 -6.36 4.40 1.47
CA HIS A 97 -7.40 3.46 1.86
C HIS A 97 -6.93 2.30 2.76
N ASN A 98 -5.64 2.01 2.78
CA ASN A 98 -5.05 0.85 3.46
C ASN A 98 -4.48 1.14 4.85
N ILE A 99 -4.49 2.40 5.28
CA ILE A 99 -4.09 2.81 6.63
C ILE A 99 -5.17 3.68 7.29
N THR A 100 -5.16 3.77 8.61
CA THR A 100 -6.11 4.59 9.38
C THR A 100 -5.49 5.10 10.67
N THR A 101 -5.88 6.28 11.11
CA THR A 101 -5.68 6.80 12.46
C THR A 101 -6.88 6.50 13.38
N MET A 102 -7.85 5.74 12.92
CA MET A 102 -9.12 5.44 13.61
C MET A 102 -10.04 6.67 13.77
N LYS A 103 -9.74 7.79 13.13
CA LYS A 103 -10.53 9.02 13.23
C LYS A 103 -11.85 8.89 12.46
N ASP A 104 -11.80 8.30 11.29
CA ASP A 104 -12.98 7.96 10.47
C ASP A 104 -12.83 6.55 9.90
N PHE A 105 -12.82 5.56 10.81
CA PHE A 105 -12.59 4.17 10.43
C PHE A 105 -13.72 3.59 9.57
N SER A 106 -14.93 4.13 9.66
CA SER A 106 -16.06 3.70 8.84
C SER A 106 -15.84 3.91 7.33
N ALA A 107 -15.02 4.89 6.95
CA ALA A 107 -14.62 5.15 5.58
C ALA A 107 -13.53 4.18 5.06
N LYS A 108 -12.96 3.34 5.92
CA LYS A 108 -11.84 2.44 5.62
C LYS A 108 -12.31 1.01 5.36
N TRP A 109 -11.98 0.08 6.25
CA TRP A 109 -12.30 -1.35 6.12
C TRP A 109 -13.11 -1.91 7.28
N GLU A 110 -13.81 -1.06 8.03
CA GLU A 110 -14.66 -1.49 9.12
C GLU A 110 -15.70 -2.53 8.66
N ASP A 111 -16.25 -2.34 7.47
CA ASP A 111 -17.20 -3.24 6.81
C ASP A 111 -16.64 -4.62 6.47
N MET A 112 -15.32 -4.76 6.40
CA MET A 112 -14.63 -6.03 6.12
C MET A 112 -14.22 -6.78 7.39
N LEU A 113 -14.36 -6.18 8.56
CA LEU A 113 -14.04 -6.86 9.82
C LEU A 113 -14.95 -8.07 10.03
N PRO A 114 -14.42 -9.18 10.61
CA PRO A 114 -15.24 -10.32 10.97
C PRO A 114 -16.40 -9.89 11.88
N LYS A 115 -17.64 -10.11 11.44
CA LYS A 115 -18.80 -9.89 12.30
C LYS A 115 -18.70 -10.91 13.43
N GLU A 116 -18.45 -10.49 14.65
CA GLU A 116 -18.64 -11.35 15.82
C GLU A 116 -20.08 -11.85 15.77
N ASN A 117 -20.25 -13.19 15.80
CA ASN A 117 -21.58 -13.78 15.88
C ASN A 117 -22.29 -13.18 17.11
N ALA A 118 -23.27 -12.33 16.89
CA ALA A 118 -24.07 -11.64 17.91
C ALA A 118 -24.82 -12.59 18.87
N GLN A 119 -24.64 -13.90 18.75
CA GLN A 119 -25.41 -14.94 19.47
C GLN A 119 -24.66 -15.67 20.58
N LYS A 120 -23.47 -15.24 21.04
CA LYS A 120 -22.79 -15.88 22.20
C LYS A 120 -22.32 -14.89 23.25
N ARG A 121 -23.21 -14.05 23.77
CA ARG A 121 -22.98 -13.28 25.00
C ARG A 121 -23.39 -14.06 26.28
N THR A 122 -23.39 -15.38 26.26
CA THR A 122 -23.57 -16.20 27.48
C THR A 122 -22.59 -17.37 27.45
N GLY A 123 -21.54 -17.27 28.24
CA GLY A 123 -20.66 -18.40 28.50
C GLY A 123 -19.18 -18.07 28.34
N LYS A 124 -18.51 -17.90 29.47
CA LYS A 124 -17.06 -17.84 29.62
C LYS A 124 -16.42 -19.10 28.99
N LYS A 125 -16.01 -19.05 27.76
CA LYS A 125 -14.91 -19.86 27.24
C LYS A 125 -13.97 -18.89 26.50
N LYS A 126 -12.82 -18.61 27.10
CA LYS A 126 -11.67 -18.05 26.42
C LYS A 126 -11.38 -18.96 25.23
N ARG A 127 -11.81 -18.57 24.03
CA ARG A 127 -11.30 -19.18 22.81
C ARG A 127 -9.81 -18.90 22.82
N ALA A 128 -8.98 -19.95 22.74
CA ALA A 128 -7.56 -19.79 22.49
C ALA A 128 -7.42 -18.81 21.32
N GLN A 129 -6.78 -17.67 21.54
CA GLN A 129 -6.40 -16.77 20.47
C GLN A 129 -5.50 -17.61 19.56
N GLN A 130 -5.99 -17.95 18.39
CA GLN A 130 -5.19 -18.57 17.36
C GLN A 130 -4.08 -17.56 17.06
N GLU A 131 -2.83 -17.91 17.33
CA GLU A 131 -1.70 -17.03 17.03
C GLU A 131 -1.72 -16.75 15.53
N ILE A 132 -2.03 -15.50 15.17
CA ILE A 132 -2.02 -15.06 13.79
C ILE A 132 -0.56 -14.92 13.38
N SER A 133 -0.18 -15.61 12.30
CA SER A 133 1.19 -15.53 11.79
C SER A 133 1.54 -14.07 11.43
N PRO A 134 2.74 -13.59 11.79
CA PRO A 134 3.23 -12.28 11.31
C PRO A 134 3.32 -12.16 9.79
N LEU A 135 3.30 -13.29 9.07
CA LEU A 135 3.32 -13.36 7.60
C LEU A 135 1.93 -13.44 6.97
N ASP A 136 0.87 -13.46 7.79
CA ASP A 136 -0.51 -13.57 7.32
C ASP A 136 -0.93 -12.31 6.55
N THR A 137 -1.36 -12.50 5.32
CA THR A 137 -1.85 -11.44 4.41
C THR A 137 -3.35 -11.39 4.28
N GLU A 138 -4.11 -12.32 4.91
CA GLU A 138 -5.55 -12.51 4.67
C GLU A 138 -6.42 -12.17 5.89
N THR A 139 -5.91 -12.31 7.10
CA THR A 139 -6.70 -12.07 8.33
C THR A 139 -6.89 -10.58 8.56
N ILE A 140 -8.08 -10.09 8.21
CA ILE A 140 -8.44 -8.68 8.38
C ILE A 140 -8.67 -8.35 9.85
N GLY A 141 -8.05 -7.28 10.31
CA GLY A 141 -8.15 -6.74 11.65
C GLY A 141 -7.75 -5.27 11.70
N VAL A 142 -7.24 -4.84 12.85
CA VAL A 142 -6.65 -3.52 13.06
C VAL A 142 -5.33 -3.73 13.77
N TYR A 143 -4.24 -3.55 13.05
CA TYR A 143 -2.88 -3.82 13.51
C TYR A 143 -2.09 -2.52 13.60
N GLU A 144 -1.62 -2.16 14.77
CA GLU A 144 -0.85 -0.93 14.97
C GLU A 144 0.51 -0.98 14.27
N GLY A 145 0.95 0.16 13.76
CA GLY A 145 2.18 0.33 12.99
C GLY A 145 1.95 0.32 11.49
N ALA A 146 2.03 1.51 10.87
CA ALA A 146 1.97 1.75 9.43
C ALA A 146 2.43 3.19 9.13
N GLY A 147 2.61 3.53 7.85
CA GLY A 147 2.96 4.90 7.45
C GLY A 147 4.24 5.39 8.11
N TYR A 148 5.24 4.52 8.23
CA TYR A 148 6.53 4.74 8.91
C TYR A 148 6.45 4.89 10.44
N GLN A 149 5.24 4.97 11.04
CA GLN A 149 5.02 5.19 12.47
C GLN A 149 4.63 3.88 13.16
N SER A 150 5.30 3.55 14.27
CA SER A 150 4.99 2.36 15.06
C SER A 150 3.72 2.53 15.91
N LYS A 151 3.26 3.77 16.13
CA LYS A 151 2.13 4.11 16.98
C LYS A 151 1.15 5.07 16.31
N GLY A 152 -0.14 4.91 16.63
CA GLY A 152 -1.20 5.83 16.21
C GLY A 152 -1.68 5.67 14.77
N VAL A 153 -1.02 4.85 13.96
CA VAL A 153 -1.43 4.48 12.59
C VAL A 153 -1.58 2.98 12.50
N TYR A 154 -2.63 2.54 11.84
CA TYR A 154 -3.00 1.13 11.81
C TYR A 154 -3.15 0.63 10.37
N ARG A 155 -2.86 -0.65 10.15
CA ARG A 155 -3.02 -1.39 8.90
C ARG A 155 -4.03 -2.54 9.07
N SER A 156 -4.45 -3.12 7.96
CA SER A 156 -5.56 -4.08 7.95
C SER A 156 -5.16 -5.53 8.20
N THR A 157 -3.90 -5.90 7.97
CA THR A 157 -3.39 -7.28 8.10
C THR A 157 -2.01 -7.31 8.74
N PRO A 158 -1.56 -8.44 9.31
CA PRO A 158 -0.20 -8.58 9.83
C PRO A 158 0.88 -8.31 8.78
N ASN A 159 0.66 -8.77 7.54
CA ASN A 159 1.57 -8.57 6.41
C ASN A 159 0.82 -8.22 5.12
N CYS A 160 1.50 -7.56 4.20
CA CYS A 160 0.98 -7.13 2.90
C CYS A 160 2.14 -6.82 1.95
N ARG A 161 1.90 -6.84 0.63
CA ARG A 161 2.86 -6.30 -0.35
C ARG A 161 3.27 -4.85 -0.05
N MET A 162 2.38 -4.04 0.51
CA MET A 162 2.69 -2.67 0.94
C MET A 162 3.52 -2.59 2.23
N LYS A 163 3.81 -3.75 2.86
CA LYS A 163 4.65 -3.82 4.06
C LYS A 163 6.00 -4.46 3.79
N THR A 164 6.03 -5.59 3.09
CA THR A 164 7.27 -6.32 2.83
C THR A 164 7.33 -6.92 1.43
N ASN A 165 8.54 -7.07 0.90
CA ASN A 165 8.78 -7.74 -0.37
C ASN A 165 8.54 -9.27 -0.31
N GLU A 166 8.52 -9.85 0.88
CA GLU A 166 8.28 -11.28 1.14
C GLU A 166 6.79 -11.63 1.10
N ALA A 167 5.90 -10.65 1.30
CA ALA A 167 4.46 -10.88 1.19
C ALA A 167 4.10 -11.38 -0.22
N ALA A 168 3.34 -12.46 -0.30
CA ALA A 168 2.98 -13.08 -1.57
C ALA A 168 2.09 -12.18 -2.44
N ALA A 169 1.24 -11.35 -1.80
CA ALA A 169 0.23 -10.55 -2.48
C ALA A 169 -0.12 -9.29 -1.66
N PHE A 170 -0.93 -8.43 -2.26
CA PHE A 170 -1.67 -7.41 -1.54
C PHE A 170 -2.69 -8.03 -0.59
N CYS A 171 -2.89 -7.45 0.58
CA CYS A 171 -3.96 -7.83 1.50
C CYS A 171 -5.36 -7.55 0.91
N PRO A 172 -6.44 -8.08 1.50
CA PRO A 172 -7.80 -7.88 0.98
C PRO A 172 -8.22 -6.41 0.86
N VAL A 173 -7.79 -5.56 1.78
CA VAL A 173 -8.11 -4.12 1.74
C VAL A 173 -7.40 -3.42 0.58
N CYS A 174 -6.12 -3.69 0.38
CA CYS A 174 -5.38 -3.17 -0.76
C CYS A 174 -5.93 -3.68 -2.09
N ARG A 175 -6.28 -4.98 -2.18
CA ARG A 175 -6.95 -5.55 -3.36
C ARG A 175 -8.26 -4.86 -3.66
N ARG A 176 -9.11 -4.59 -2.65
CA ARG A 176 -10.37 -3.86 -2.80
C ARG A 176 -10.14 -2.47 -3.37
N SER A 177 -9.13 -1.75 -2.90
CA SER A 177 -8.82 -0.40 -3.40
C SER A 177 -8.42 -0.42 -4.88
N ILE A 178 -7.55 -1.37 -5.26
CA ILE A 178 -7.15 -1.57 -6.66
C ILE A 178 -8.36 -1.94 -7.54
N GLN A 179 -9.18 -2.89 -7.08
CA GLN A 179 -10.37 -3.33 -7.82
C GLN A 179 -11.38 -2.20 -8.06
N ARG A 180 -11.65 -1.36 -7.05
CA ARG A 180 -12.53 -0.20 -7.19
C ARG A 180 -12.03 0.78 -8.25
N LEU A 181 -10.73 1.01 -8.30
CA LEU A 181 -10.14 1.89 -9.31
C LEU A 181 -10.20 1.26 -10.71
N VAL A 182 -9.91 -0.03 -10.84
CA VAL A 182 -10.06 -0.75 -12.11
C VAL A 182 -11.51 -0.68 -12.60
N GLN A 183 -12.48 -0.93 -11.73
CA GLN A 183 -13.90 -0.81 -12.06
C GLN A 183 -14.26 0.60 -12.52
N PHE A 184 -13.78 1.63 -11.82
CA PHE A 184 -13.99 3.03 -12.23
C PHE A 184 -13.51 3.29 -13.67
N TYR A 185 -12.31 2.85 -14.02
CA TYR A 185 -11.77 3.03 -15.37
C TYR A 185 -12.46 2.17 -16.43
N THR A 186 -12.98 1.00 -16.09
CA THR A 186 -13.63 0.09 -17.05
C THR A 186 -15.12 0.33 -17.20
N GLU A 187 -15.81 0.83 -16.17
CA GLU A 187 -17.25 1.09 -16.18
C GLU A 187 -17.60 2.53 -16.61
N ALA A 188 -16.67 3.48 -16.43
CA ALA A 188 -16.87 4.88 -16.85
C ALA A 188 -16.87 5.11 -18.38
N GLY A 189 -16.72 4.05 -19.16
CA GLY A 189 -16.72 4.09 -20.64
C GLY A 189 -18.08 3.87 -21.29
N HIS A 190 -19.19 4.04 -20.57
CA HIS A 190 -20.56 3.92 -21.08
C HIS A 190 -21.36 5.20 -20.94
#